data_d4e39525b9d3ddc745a3057c37694e0e
#
_entry.id   d4e39525b9d3ddc745a3057c37694e0e
#
_cell.length_a   1.000
_cell.length_b   1.000
_cell.length_c   1.000
_cell.angle_alpha   90.00
_cell.angle_beta   90.00
_cell.angle_gamma   90.00
#
_symmetry.space_group_name_H-M   'P 1'
#
loop_
_entity.id
_entity.type
_entity.pdbx_description
1 polymer ?
#
loop_
_entity_poly.entity_id
_entity_poly.type
_entity_poly.pdbx_seq_one_letter_code
_entity_poly.pdbx_strand_id
1 'polypeptide(L)'
;MDIKAKRDDLLALRERGKPTLLTRRQFLASGLAIAGTIPFLPITRATAASEPRTAKLRLTAGIRTLAVNGKPAPVFGLIGPNGKPGITLSPGERFHVDLVNQAGAPTIIHWHGQLPPWTQDGFPWPQTPPIPADETRSYDYAPIAGTFWMHSHQGLQEQSLMTAPLIVHSPEDMREDRQEAVLMLHDFSFQTPDELLAGLTKSNRSQSPMPKSGMGNDMNMGSGSMGAMNMGPGMAMDLNDIDYDAFLANDRTLADPEVIRSEPGGRIRLRVINAASATQFWIDLGALNGNVVAVDGHPVRPVRGTRVPLAIAQRLDVLIDLPGNGPYPIFAQVEGKRARTGIVLAASGAPVSRLAAEAGENAPPVDLSLERRLEAVIPLAPRASDVKHRVILAGAMAPYAWSLNGEYWPNVTPLMIATGQRVAIEMLNHTMMPHPMHLHGHAFQVVAINGAPLAGAVRDTVLVPPMGSVTIAFDADNPGRWAFHCHNLYHMITGMMTEFRYEGIAV
;
A
#
# COMPACT_ATOMS: atom_id res chain seq x y z
N MET A 1 22.03 2.69 -70.57
CA MET A 1 21.34 3.94 -70.21
C MET A 1 21.46 4.10 -68.71
N ASP A 2 22.13 5.10 -68.30
CA ASP A 2 23.11 5.22 -67.22
C ASP A 2 22.44 5.38 -65.82
N ILE A 3 22.76 4.45 -64.96
CA ILE A 3 22.32 4.44 -63.54
C ILE A 3 23.17 5.42 -62.67
N LYS A 4 24.21 6.00 -63.26
CA LYS A 4 25.16 6.89 -62.57
C LYS A 4 24.65 8.33 -62.44
N ALA A 5 23.79 8.79 -63.34
CA ALA A 5 23.27 10.17 -63.33
C ALA A 5 22.18 10.44 -62.29
N LYS A 6 21.51 9.40 -61.76
CA LYS A 6 20.50 9.54 -60.70
C LYS A 6 21.00 9.54 -59.30
N ARG A 7 22.29 9.23 -59.09
CA ARG A 7 22.88 9.18 -57.76
C ARG A 7 23.49 10.49 -57.31
N ASP A 8 23.86 11.33 -58.24
CA ASP A 8 24.52 12.63 -57.95
C ASP A 8 23.52 13.75 -57.67
N ASP A 9 22.29 13.65 -58.20
CA ASP A 9 21.20 14.60 -57.91
C ASP A 9 20.59 14.41 -56.51
N LEU A 10 20.67 13.23 -55.88
CA LEU A 10 20.21 12.96 -54.54
C LEU A 10 21.17 13.38 -53.42
N LEU A 11 22.45 13.63 -53.77
CA LEU A 11 23.45 14.12 -52.81
C LEU A 11 23.47 15.65 -52.72
N ALA A 12 23.01 16.37 -53.74
CA ALA A 12 22.97 17.84 -53.77
C ALA A 12 21.82 18.44 -52.99
N LEU A 13 20.79 17.66 -52.63
CA LEU A 13 19.61 18.12 -51.82
C LEU A 13 19.76 17.91 -50.34
N ARG A 14 20.85 17.31 -49.87
CA ARG A 14 21.09 17.00 -48.45
C ARG A 14 21.92 18.03 -47.70
N GLU A 15 22.41 19.08 -48.36
CA GLU A 15 23.29 20.11 -47.76
C GLU A 15 22.61 21.49 -47.55
N ARG A 16 21.31 21.63 -47.78
CA ARG A 16 20.59 22.91 -47.50
C ARG A 16 19.56 22.70 -46.39
N GLY A 17 20.00 22.83 -45.12
CA GLY A 17 19.05 22.86 -44.02
C GLY A 17 19.60 22.41 -42.68
N LYS A 18 20.79 22.85 -42.28
CA LYS A 18 21.16 22.78 -40.86
C LYS A 18 20.80 24.11 -40.18
N PRO A 19 19.98 24.15 -39.14
CA PRO A 19 19.78 25.35 -38.36
C PRO A 19 21.05 25.61 -37.53
N THR A 20 21.67 26.77 -37.73
CA THR A 20 22.77 27.29 -36.92
C THR A 20 22.25 27.66 -35.55
N LEU A 21 22.60 26.90 -34.53
CA LEU A 21 22.40 27.24 -33.14
C LEU A 21 23.28 28.40 -32.75
N LEU A 22 22.70 29.56 -32.49
CA LEU A 22 23.39 30.73 -31.93
C LEU A 22 23.84 30.44 -30.50
N THR A 23 25.11 30.67 -30.22
CA THR A 23 25.69 30.52 -28.89
C THR A 23 25.26 31.68 -27.95
N ARG A 24 25.20 31.41 -26.65
CA ARG A 24 24.83 32.38 -25.60
C ARG A 24 25.57 33.73 -25.66
N ARG A 25 26.74 33.80 -26.26
CA ARG A 25 27.55 35.02 -26.43
C ARG A 25 27.04 35.95 -27.54
N GLN A 26 26.34 35.43 -28.54
CA GLN A 26 25.82 36.23 -29.67
C GLN A 26 24.49 36.90 -29.32
N PHE A 27 23.80 36.48 -28.26
CA PHE A 27 22.55 37.07 -27.82
C PHE A 27 22.75 38.35 -26.96
N LEU A 28 23.95 38.59 -26.41
CA LEU A 28 24.26 39.74 -25.52
C LEU A 28 24.89 40.94 -26.24
N ALA A 29 25.13 40.88 -27.53
CA ALA A 29 25.83 41.93 -28.28
C ALA A 29 24.90 42.85 -29.10
N SER A 30 23.58 42.68 -29.11
CA SER A 30 22.63 43.44 -29.95
C SER A 30 21.73 44.40 -29.19
N GLY A 31 22.12 44.86 -28.02
CA GLY A 31 21.30 45.73 -27.18
C GLY A 31 21.95 47.02 -26.78
N LEU A 32 22.26 47.95 -27.73
CA LEU A 32 22.46 49.37 -27.40
C LEU A 32 22.18 50.25 -28.64
N ALA A 33 21.29 51.15 -28.48
CA ALA A 33 20.95 52.37 -29.19
C ALA A 33 19.62 52.34 -29.95
N ILE A 34 18.57 52.84 -29.29
CA ILE A 34 17.64 53.87 -29.85
C ILE A 34 16.89 54.47 -28.64
N ALA A 35 17.22 55.72 -28.32
CA ALA A 35 16.42 56.60 -27.45
C ALA A 35 15.27 57.16 -28.27
N GLY A 36 14.07 56.65 -28.08
CA GLY A 36 12.85 57.14 -28.70
C GLY A 36 11.73 57.16 -27.63
N THR A 37 11.13 58.35 -27.43
CA THR A 37 10.04 58.64 -26.54
C THR A 37 8.86 57.70 -26.80
N ILE A 38 8.51 56.85 -25.79
CA ILE A 38 7.33 55.97 -25.81
C ILE A 38 6.24 56.67 -24.97
N PRO A 39 5.01 56.87 -25.54
CA PRO A 39 3.87 57.32 -24.77
C PRO A 39 3.42 56.25 -23.78
N PHE A 40 3.11 56.66 -22.55
CA PHE A 40 2.52 55.81 -21.50
C PHE A 40 1.18 55.24 -22.00
N LEU A 41 1.17 53.91 -22.34
CA LEU A 41 -0.06 53.17 -22.43
C LEU A 41 -0.34 52.54 -21.05
N PRO A 42 -1.60 52.53 -20.59
CA PRO A 42 -1.94 51.90 -19.32
C PRO A 42 -1.62 50.40 -19.36
N ILE A 43 -0.85 49.96 -18.36
CA ILE A 43 -0.62 48.50 -18.13
C ILE A 43 -1.96 47.92 -17.76
N THR A 44 -2.63 47.28 -18.72
CA THR A 44 -3.70 46.35 -18.45
C THR A 44 -3.10 45.21 -17.62
N ARG A 45 -3.59 45.08 -16.37
CA ARG A 45 -3.30 43.89 -15.56
C ARG A 45 -3.60 42.66 -16.41
N ALA A 46 -2.56 41.89 -16.74
CA ALA A 46 -2.73 40.56 -17.23
C ALA A 46 -3.56 39.82 -16.18
N THR A 47 -4.78 39.47 -16.52
CA THR A 47 -5.57 38.50 -15.76
C THR A 47 -4.70 37.25 -15.70
N ALA A 48 -4.37 36.83 -14.48
CA ALA A 48 -3.73 35.54 -14.27
C ALA A 48 -4.50 34.52 -15.09
N ALA A 49 -3.80 33.84 -16.00
CA ALA A 49 -4.35 32.69 -16.71
C ALA A 49 -4.84 31.74 -15.61
N SER A 50 -6.13 31.47 -15.60
CA SER A 50 -6.67 30.41 -14.75
C SER A 50 -5.91 29.15 -15.09
N GLU A 51 -5.25 28.55 -14.09
CA GLU A 51 -4.65 27.21 -14.24
C GLU A 51 -5.68 26.31 -14.91
N PRO A 52 -5.24 25.45 -15.84
CA PRO A 52 -6.17 24.52 -16.47
C PRO A 52 -6.83 23.70 -15.35
N ARG A 53 -8.13 23.90 -15.15
CA ARG A 53 -8.90 23.06 -14.23
C ARG A 53 -8.82 21.65 -14.78
N THR A 54 -8.04 20.80 -14.16
CA THR A 54 -8.02 19.36 -14.45
C THR A 54 -9.46 18.86 -14.31
N ALA A 55 -9.96 18.17 -15.33
CA ALA A 55 -11.32 17.64 -15.30
C ALA A 55 -11.45 16.73 -14.07
N LYS A 56 -12.56 16.86 -13.33
CA LYS A 56 -12.85 15.97 -12.21
C LYS A 56 -12.93 14.52 -12.68
N LEU A 57 -12.24 13.65 -11.99
CA LEU A 57 -12.36 12.21 -12.17
C LEU A 57 -13.59 11.69 -11.42
N ARG A 58 -14.28 10.72 -12.00
CA ARG A 58 -15.38 10.02 -11.33
C ARG A 58 -14.88 8.68 -10.81
N LEU A 59 -15.01 8.44 -9.51
CA LEU A 59 -14.82 7.15 -8.86
C LEU A 59 -16.17 6.65 -8.36
N THR A 60 -16.58 5.44 -8.74
CA THR A 60 -17.87 4.87 -8.33
C THR A 60 -17.63 3.73 -7.35
N ALA A 61 -18.12 3.87 -6.13
CA ALA A 61 -18.27 2.78 -5.18
C ALA A 61 -19.57 2.03 -5.51
N GLY A 62 -19.49 0.76 -5.87
CA GLY A 62 -20.66 0.02 -6.35
C GLY A 62 -20.54 -1.48 -6.14
N ILE A 63 -21.60 -2.21 -6.50
CA ILE A 63 -21.65 -3.67 -6.46
C ILE A 63 -21.27 -4.23 -7.85
N ARG A 64 -20.46 -5.27 -7.85
CA ARG A 64 -20.07 -6.04 -9.04
C ARG A 64 -20.12 -7.53 -8.74
N THR A 65 -20.10 -8.37 -9.76
CA THR A 65 -20.10 -9.83 -9.58
C THR A 65 -18.80 -10.40 -10.13
N LEU A 66 -18.10 -11.17 -9.31
CA LEU A 66 -16.93 -11.94 -9.70
C LEU A 66 -17.32 -13.40 -9.92
N ALA A 67 -16.52 -14.13 -10.70
CA ALA A 67 -16.58 -15.58 -10.79
C ALA A 67 -15.42 -16.15 -9.96
N VAL A 68 -15.70 -16.58 -8.73
CA VAL A 68 -14.69 -17.18 -7.85
C VAL A 68 -14.86 -18.70 -7.85
N ASN A 69 -13.85 -19.41 -8.34
CA ASN A 69 -13.89 -20.87 -8.49
C ASN A 69 -15.17 -21.39 -9.21
N GLY A 70 -15.59 -20.66 -10.25
CA GLY A 70 -16.78 -20.98 -11.05
C GLY A 70 -18.13 -20.63 -10.43
N LYS A 71 -18.15 -20.00 -9.24
CA LYS A 71 -19.37 -19.54 -8.57
C LYS A 71 -19.49 -18.01 -8.65
N PRO A 72 -20.67 -17.45 -8.92
CA PRO A 72 -20.88 -16.01 -8.86
C PRO A 72 -20.79 -15.52 -7.42
N ALA A 73 -20.09 -14.41 -7.24
CA ALA A 73 -19.90 -13.76 -5.95
C ALA A 73 -20.19 -12.26 -6.08
N PRO A 74 -21.26 -11.74 -5.48
CA PRO A 74 -21.47 -10.31 -5.40
C PRO A 74 -20.46 -9.70 -4.43
N VAL A 75 -19.73 -8.68 -4.88
CA VAL A 75 -18.73 -7.96 -4.10
C VAL A 75 -18.85 -6.47 -4.39
N PHE A 76 -18.25 -5.65 -3.55
CA PHE A 76 -18.07 -4.24 -3.85
C PHE A 76 -16.91 -4.00 -4.82
N GLY A 77 -16.74 -2.75 -5.21
CA GLY A 77 -15.59 -2.29 -5.97
C GLY A 77 -15.58 -0.78 -6.13
N LEU A 78 -14.40 -0.26 -6.40
CA LEU A 78 -14.16 1.14 -6.70
C LEU A 78 -13.76 1.26 -8.17
N ILE A 79 -14.69 1.71 -9.01
CA ILE A 79 -14.54 1.76 -10.46
C ILE A 79 -14.17 3.17 -10.88
N GLY A 80 -13.01 3.31 -11.51
CA GLY A 80 -12.47 4.56 -12.02
C GLY A 80 -13.12 5.01 -13.34
N PRO A 81 -12.69 6.18 -13.84
CA PRO A 81 -13.32 6.83 -15.02
C PRO A 81 -13.19 6.02 -16.33
N ASN A 82 -12.20 5.13 -16.40
CA ASN A 82 -11.99 4.25 -17.55
C ASN A 82 -12.76 2.92 -17.48
N GLY A 83 -13.64 2.75 -16.50
CA GLY A 83 -14.40 1.52 -16.26
C GLY A 83 -13.59 0.38 -15.62
N LYS A 84 -12.35 0.63 -15.22
CA LYS A 84 -11.49 -0.33 -14.52
C LYS A 84 -11.40 0.00 -13.02
N PRO A 85 -11.05 -0.95 -12.16
CA PRO A 85 -10.79 -0.66 -10.76
C PRO A 85 -9.66 0.37 -10.58
N GLY A 86 -9.89 1.35 -9.71
CA GLY A 86 -8.88 2.28 -9.26
C GLY A 86 -8.69 3.55 -10.09
N ILE A 87 -7.66 4.28 -9.72
CA ILE A 87 -7.26 5.55 -10.34
C ILE A 87 -5.75 5.51 -10.60
N THR A 88 -5.36 6.00 -11.77
CA THR A 88 -3.97 6.28 -12.11
C THR A 88 -3.85 7.76 -12.45
N LEU A 89 -2.90 8.46 -11.81
CA LEU A 89 -2.62 9.88 -12.02
C LEU A 89 -1.23 10.07 -12.63
N SER A 90 -1.14 11.05 -13.53
CA SER A 90 0.13 11.49 -14.12
C SER A 90 0.90 12.41 -13.16
N PRO A 91 2.22 12.63 -13.38
CA PRO A 91 3.00 13.55 -12.56
C PRO A 91 2.39 14.96 -12.54
N GLY A 92 2.22 15.52 -11.33
CA GLY A 92 1.66 16.86 -11.13
C GLY A 92 0.13 16.95 -11.27
N GLU A 93 -0.55 15.86 -11.60
CA GLU A 93 -2.00 15.81 -11.63
C GLU A 93 -2.56 15.84 -10.20
N ARG A 94 -3.61 16.64 -9.97
CA ARG A 94 -4.29 16.70 -8.68
C ARG A 94 -5.23 15.50 -8.51
N PHE A 95 -5.36 15.02 -7.28
CA PHE A 95 -6.44 14.10 -6.91
C PHE A 95 -7.75 14.91 -6.80
N HIS A 96 -8.38 15.14 -7.96
CA HIS A 96 -9.64 15.88 -8.07
C HIS A 96 -10.75 14.90 -8.46
N VAL A 97 -11.42 14.31 -7.47
CA VAL A 97 -12.28 13.14 -7.61
C VAL A 97 -13.67 13.40 -7.03
N ASP A 98 -14.71 13.06 -7.79
CA ASP A 98 -16.07 12.87 -7.29
C ASP A 98 -16.28 11.39 -6.98
N LEU A 99 -16.35 11.04 -5.70
CA LEU A 99 -16.71 9.70 -5.23
C LEU A 99 -18.24 9.59 -5.19
N VAL A 100 -18.77 8.74 -6.05
CA VAL A 100 -20.21 8.48 -6.18
C VAL A 100 -20.52 7.16 -5.49
N ASN A 101 -21.36 7.19 -4.46
CA ASN A 101 -21.77 6.00 -3.75
C ASN A 101 -22.99 5.34 -4.43
N GLN A 102 -22.76 4.23 -5.11
CA GLN A 102 -23.78 3.35 -5.70
C GLN A 102 -23.75 1.94 -5.05
N ALA A 103 -23.24 1.84 -3.82
CA ALA A 103 -23.14 0.57 -3.12
C ALA A 103 -24.43 0.12 -2.43
N GLY A 104 -25.48 0.96 -2.46
CA GLY A 104 -26.77 0.65 -1.80
C GLY A 104 -26.74 0.76 -0.26
N ALA A 105 -25.62 1.18 0.31
CA ALA A 105 -25.41 1.41 1.75
C ALA A 105 -24.46 2.59 1.95
N PRO A 106 -24.44 3.24 3.13
CA PRO A 106 -23.45 4.27 3.43
C PRO A 106 -22.01 3.73 3.28
N THR A 107 -21.10 4.54 2.72
CA THR A 107 -19.68 4.19 2.57
C THR A 107 -18.78 5.40 2.78
N ILE A 108 -17.53 5.17 3.11
CA ILE A 108 -16.48 6.18 3.10
C ILE A 108 -15.17 5.50 2.68
N ILE A 109 -14.39 6.15 1.83
CA ILE A 109 -13.19 5.57 1.24
C ILE A 109 -11.97 6.33 1.74
N HIS A 110 -11.04 5.59 2.33
CA HIS A 110 -9.73 6.07 2.73
C HIS A 110 -8.74 5.93 1.56
N TRP A 111 -7.89 6.95 1.42
CA TRP A 111 -6.83 7.02 0.41
C TRP A 111 -5.51 6.58 1.06
N HIS A 112 -5.39 5.27 1.27
CA HIS A 112 -4.33 4.66 2.08
C HIS A 112 -2.93 5.05 1.62
N GLY A 113 -2.19 5.68 2.53
CA GLY A 113 -0.82 6.16 2.32
C GLY A 113 -0.72 7.55 1.70
N GLN A 114 -1.82 8.17 1.28
CA GLN A 114 -1.86 9.56 0.85
C GLN A 114 -1.88 10.53 2.05
N LEU A 115 -1.51 11.78 1.82
CA LEU A 115 -1.40 12.81 2.86
C LEU A 115 -2.37 13.99 2.61
N PRO A 116 -3.69 13.74 2.50
CA PRO A 116 -4.66 14.81 2.30
C PRO A 116 -4.83 15.67 3.57
N PRO A 117 -5.55 16.79 3.53
CA PRO A 117 -6.13 17.38 4.72
C PRO A 117 -7.01 16.35 5.46
N TRP A 118 -6.97 16.30 6.79
CA TRP A 118 -7.64 15.27 7.58
C TRP A 118 -9.14 15.13 7.31
N THR A 119 -9.82 16.22 6.92
CA THR A 119 -11.24 16.20 6.53
C THR A 119 -11.48 15.51 5.18
N GLN A 120 -10.43 15.22 4.43
CA GLN A 120 -10.49 14.52 3.13
C GLN A 120 -9.84 13.13 3.18
N ASP A 121 -9.40 12.67 4.35
CA ASP A 121 -8.72 11.39 4.55
C ASP A 121 -9.61 10.17 4.26
N GLY A 122 -10.93 10.32 4.43
CA GLY A 122 -11.86 9.22 4.22
C GLY A 122 -12.03 8.33 5.45
N PHE A 123 -11.73 8.82 6.64
CA PHE A 123 -12.09 8.16 7.89
C PHE A 123 -13.42 8.70 8.45
N PRO A 124 -14.30 7.85 9.06
CA PRO A 124 -15.65 8.26 9.50
C PRO A 124 -15.64 9.00 10.85
N TRP A 125 -14.96 10.16 10.91
CA TRP A 125 -15.11 11.06 12.05
C TRP A 125 -16.51 11.67 12.10
N PRO A 126 -16.99 12.17 13.25
CA PRO A 126 -18.26 12.90 13.32
C PRO A 126 -18.35 14.07 12.32
N GLN A 127 -17.22 14.71 12.02
CA GLN A 127 -17.11 15.82 11.04
C GLN A 127 -17.06 15.36 9.57
N THR A 128 -16.74 14.09 9.36
CA THR A 128 -16.62 13.47 8.03
C THR A 128 -17.41 12.16 7.99
N PRO A 129 -18.75 12.21 8.16
CA PRO A 129 -19.59 11.00 8.25
C PRO A 129 -19.52 10.23 6.93
N PRO A 130 -19.88 8.94 6.92
CA PRO A 130 -20.04 8.17 5.69
C PRO A 130 -20.94 8.87 4.68
N ILE A 131 -20.72 8.61 3.41
CA ILE A 131 -21.52 9.14 2.29
C ILE A 131 -22.77 8.25 2.19
N PRO A 132 -23.99 8.79 2.31
CA PRO A 132 -25.21 8.02 2.09
C PRO A 132 -25.26 7.36 0.70
N ALA A 133 -26.10 6.33 0.55
CA ALA A 133 -26.34 5.73 -0.76
C ALA A 133 -26.86 6.78 -1.75
N ASP A 134 -26.43 6.68 -3.00
CA ASP A 134 -26.78 7.56 -4.13
C ASP A 134 -26.27 9.01 -4.01
N GLU A 135 -25.46 9.31 -2.99
CA GLU A 135 -24.82 10.62 -2.86
C GLU A 135 -23.40 10.65 -3.41
N THR A 136 -22.90 11.88 -3.58
CA THR A 136 -21.54 12.15 -4.09
C THR A 136 -20.79 13.06 -3.15
N ARG A 137 -19.50 12.75 -2.91
CA ARG A 137 -18.58 13.65 -2.20
C ARG A 137 -17.36 13.93 -3.07
N SER A 138 -16.99 15.21 -3.12
CA SER A 138 -15.80 15.66 -3.86
C SER A 138 -14.58 15.71 -2.96
N TYR A 139 -13.44 15.34 -3.53
CA TYR A 139 -12.13 15.39 -2.91
C TYR A 139 -11.17 16.16 -3.82
N ASP A 140 -10.32 17.00 -3.27
CA ASP A 140 -9.35 17.80 -4.02
C ASP A 140 -8.10 18.09 -3.17
N TYR A 141 -7.01 17.36 -3.47
CA TYR A 141 -5.72 17.56 -2.82
C TYR A 141 -4.56 17.25 -3.78
N ALA A 142 -3.34 17.66 -3.41
CA ALA A 142 -2.13 17.30 -4.14
C ALA A 142 -1.67 15.91 -3.68
N PRO A 143 -1.71 14.87 -4.55
CA PRO A 143 -1.29 13.53 -4.17
C PRO A 143 0.23 13.43 -4.14
N ILE A 144 0.75 12.51 -3.31
CA ILE A 144 2.15 12.09 -3.38
C ILE A 144 2.30 10.94 -4.39
N ALA A 145 3.44 10.91 -5.10
CA ALA A 145 3.72 9.89 -6.09
C ALA A 145 4.09 8.54 -5.45
N GLY A 146 3.66 7.45 -6.06
CA GLY A 146 3.96 6.08 -5.62
C GLY A 146 2.82 5.09 -5.86
N THR A 147 2.97 3.91 -5.26
CA THR A 147 1.97 2.84 -5.27
C THR A 147 1.16 2.88 -3.98
N PHE A 148 -0.11 3.21 -4.12
CA PHE A 148 -1.09 3.33 -3.04
C PHE A 148 -2.33 2.51 -3.38
N TRP A 149 -3.31 2.54 -2.48
CA TRP A 149 -4.59 1.91 -2.70
C TRP A 149 -5.70 2.64 -1.96
N MET A 150 -6.93 2.28 -2.22
CA MET A 150 -8.12 2.86 -1.65
C MET A 150 -8.97 1.75 -1.07
N HIS A 151 -9.55 1.96 0.11
CA HIS A 151 -10.45 0.99 0.72
C HIS A 151 -11.48 1.64 1.62
N SER A 152 -12.55 0.93 1.91
CA SER A 152 -13.59 1.43 2.80
C SER A 152 -13.16 1.35 4.27
N HIS A 153 -13.47 2.41 5.01
CA HIS A 153 -13.46 2.41 6.48
C HIS A 153 -14.88 2.30 7.08
N GLN A 154 -15.87 1.90 6.28
CA GLN A 154 -17.24 1.69 6.77
C GLN A 154 -17.47 0.22 7.09
N GLY A 155 -17.53 -0.09 8.39
CA GLY A 155 -17.81 -1.45 8.87
C GLY A 155 -16.82 -2.48 8.29
N LEU A 156 -17.36 -3.55 7.69
CA LEU A 156 -16.58 -4.64 7.11
C LEU A 156 -16.59 -4.63 5.56
N GLN A 157 -16.86 -3.48 4.92
CA GLN A 157 -16.94 -3.39 3.44
C GLN A 157 -15.62 -3.72 2.76
N GLU A 158 -14.47 -3.50 3.41
CA GLU A 158 -13.14 -3.88 2.91
C GLU A 158 -13.08 -5.38 2.65
N GLN A 159 -13.55 -6.23 3.57
CA GLN A 159 -13.62 -7.69 3.38
C GLN A 159 -14.48 -8.08 2.18
N SER A 160 -15.47 -7.27 1.85
CA SER A 160 -16.32 -7.44 0.65
C SER A 160 -15.72 -6.78 -0.60
N LEU A 161 -14.42 -6.54 -0.63
CA LEU A 161 -13.64 -5.99 -1.75
C LEU A 161 -14.03 -4.54 -2.14
N MET A 162 -14.43 -3.69 -1.19
CA MET A 162 -14.55 -2.24 -1.41
C MET A 162 -13.15 -1.61 -1.42
N THR A 163 -12.36 -1.98 -2.41
CA THR A 163 -10.94 -1.65 -2.54
C THR A 163 -10.58 -1.40 -4.00
N ALA A 164 -9.50 -0.65 -4.26
CA ALA A 164 -8.90 -0.53 -5.59
C ALA A 164 -7.49 0.09 -5.52
N PRO A 165 -6.63 -0.09 -6.54
CA PRO A 165 -5.32 0.56 -6.60
C PRO A 165 -5.45 2.06 -6.82
N LEU A 166 -4.53 2.83 -6.23
CA LEU A 166 -4.28 4.24 -6.51
C LEU A 166 -2.81 4.39 -6.89
N ILE A 167 -2.55 4.59 -8.17
CA ILE A 167 -1.20 4.77 -8.69
C ILE A 167 -1.00 6.23 -9.04
N VAL A 168 0.02 6.85 -8.48
CA VAL A 168 0.41 8.22 -8.81
C VAL A 168 1.83 8.18 -9.38
N HIS A 169 1.95 8.43 -10.69
CA HIS A 169 3.24 8.38 -11.35
C HIS A 169 4.14 9.54 -10.91
N SER A 170 5.41 9.24 -10.70
CA SER A 170 6.47 10.24 -10.60
C SER A 170 6.98 10.65 -11.99
N PRO A 171 7.67 11.79 -12.12
CA PRO A 171 8.38 12.10 -13.36
C PRO A 171 9.43 11.05 -13.75
N GLU A 172 10.00 10.35 -12.77
CA GLU A 172 10.95 9.25 -12.95
C GLU A 172 10.25 8.03 -13.58
N ASP A 173 9.08 7.63 -13.07
CA ASP A 173 8.30 6.51 -13.62
C ASP A 173 8.02 6.71 -15.11
N MET A 174 7.66 7.94 -15.51
CA MET A 174 7.36 8.28 -16.91
C MET A 174 8.58 8.28 -17.83
N ARG A 175 9.79 8.35 -17.27
CA ARG A 175 11.05 8.29 -18.05
C ARG A 175 11.63 6.88 -18.15
N GLU A 176 11.21 6.00 -17.25
CA GLU A 176 11.66 4.60 -17.31
C GLU A 176 10.94 3.87 -18.46
N ASP A 177 11.75 3.22 -19.30
CA ASP A 177 11.25 2.30 -20.33
C ASP A 177 10.92 0.95 -19.69
N ARG A 178 9.81 0.90 -18.95
CA ARG A 178 9.28 -0.29 -18.26
C ARG A 178 7.77 -0.38 -18.40
N GLN A 179 7.30 -1.56 -18.70
CA GLN A 179 5.87 -1.85 -18.63
C GLN A 179 5.46 -1.97 -17.16
N GLU A 180 4.35 -1.32 -16.80
CA GLU A 180 3.76 -1.49 -15.47
C GLU A 180 2.86 -2.73 -15.40
N ALA A 181 2.94 -3.44 -14.28
CA ALA A 181 2.07 -4.54 -13.91
C ALA A 181 1.62 -4.32 -12.48
N VAL A 182 0.32 -4.29 -12.23
CA VAL A 182 -0.25 -4.21 -10.87
C VAL A 182 -0.67 -5.60 -10.43
N LEU A 183 -0.31 -5.97 -9.21
CA LEU A 183 -0.75 -7.19 -8.53
C LEU A 183 -1.42 -6.76 -7.22
N MET A 184 -2.74 -6.79 -7.19
CA MET A 184 -3.53 -6.52 -5.99
C MET A 184 -4.09 -7.81 -5.43
N LEU A 185 -3.80 -8.08 -4.15
CA LEU A 185 -4.11 -9.33 -3.47
C LEU A 185 -5.27 -9.17 -2.51
N HIS A 186 -6.15 -10.18 -2.48
CA HIS A 186 -7.27 -10.24 -1.53
C HIS A 186 -7.44 -11.65 -0.97
N ASP A 187 -7.96 -11.73 0.23
CA ASP A 187 -8.62 -12.91 0.76
C ASP A 187 -10.14 -12.81 0.47
N PHE A 188 -10.78 -13.96 0.30
CA PHE A 188 -12.17 -14.02 -0.12
C PHE A 188 -12.92 -15.16 0.58
N SER A 189 -14.14 -14.88 1.04
CA SER A 189 -15.08 -15.88 1.52
C SER A 189 -16.46 -15.73 0.88
N PHE A 190 -17.18 -16.84 0.73
CA PHE A 190 -18.59 -16.82 0.39
C PHE A 190 -19.48 -16.54 1.59
N GLN A 191 -18.95 -16.64 2.81
CA GLN A 191 -19.63 -16.15 4.00
C GLN A 191 -19.60 -14.62 4.02
N THR A 192 -20.63 -14.01 4.58
CA THR A 192 -20.62 -12.57 4.79
C THR A 192 -19.57 -12.16 5.82
N PRO A 193 -19.01 -10.95 5.75
CA PRO A 193 -18.06 -10.46 6.76
C PRO A 193 -18.58 -10.50 8.20
N ASP A 194 -19.89 -10.28 8.39
CA ASP A 194 -20.54 -10.38 9.70
C ASP A 194 -20.60 -11.83 10.21
N GLU A 195 -20.81 -12.81 9.32
CA GLU A 195 -20.74 -14.23 9.68
C GLU A 195 -19.32 -14.65 10.07
N LEU A 196 -18.31 -14.17 9.35
CA LEU A 196 -16.89 -14.39 9.69
C LEU A 196 -16.56 -13.79 11.06
N LEU A 197 -16.93 -12.54 11.33
CA LEU A 197 -16.75 -11.89 12.63
C LEU A 197 -17.50 -12.64 13.74
N ALA A 198 -18.75 -13.06 13.48
CA ALA A 198 -19.52 -13.85 14.43
C ALA A 198 -18.87 -15.20 14.73
N GLY A 199 -18.22 -15.83 13.74
CA GLY A 199 -17.43 -17.05 13.90
C GLY A 199 -16.27 -16.84 14.87
N LEU A 200 -15.47 -15.80 14.68
CA LEU A 200 -14.35 -15.42 15.54
C LEU A 200 -14.77 -15.14 16.98
N THR A 201 -15.89 -14.46 17.18
CA THR A 201 -16.38 -14.07 18.51
C THR A 201 -17.17 -15.17 19.23
N LYS A 202 -17.77 -16.13 18.51
CA LYS A 202 -18.58 -17.26 19.08
C LYS A 202 -17.73 -18.47 19.43
N SER A 203 -16.68 -18.80 18.70
CA SER A 203 -15.81 -19.97 18.95
C SER A 203 -15.25 -19.98 20.37
N ASN A 204 -15.22 -18.86 21.02
CA ASN A 204 -14.71 -18.65 22.38
C ASN A 204 -15.69 -19.03 23.52
N ARG A 205 -16.94 -19.38 23.21
CA ARG A 205 -17.92 -19.82 24.26
C ARG A 205 -17.89 -21.33 24.52
N SER A 206 -17.19 -22.12 23.71
CA SER A 206 -17.21 -23.60 23.81
C SER A 206 -15.92 -24.23 24.32
N GLN A 207 -14.88 -23.48 24.66
CA GLN A 207 -13.72 -24.06 25.35
C GLN A 207 -14.06 -24.26 26.85
N SER A 208 -14.27 -25.51 27.22
CA SER A 208 -14.44 -25.96 28.62
C SER A 208 -13.24 -25.51 29.47
N PRO A 209 -13.46 -25.20 30.78
CA PRO A 209 -12.36 -24.79 31.65
C PRO A 209 -11.29 -25.87 31.70
N MET A 210 -10.03 -25.50 31.47
CA MET A 210 -8.90 -26.40 31.72
C MET A 210 -8.98 -27.00 33.13
N PRO A 211 -8.73 -28.29 33.29
CA PRO A 211 -8.63 -28.88 34.62
C PRO A 211 -7.48 -28.18 35.38
N LYS A 212 -7.80 -27.68 36.59
CA LYS A 212 -6.81 -27.13 37.51
C LYS A 212 -5.83 -28.25 37.90
N SER A 213 -4.71 -28.32 37.23
CA SER A 213 -3.56 -29.12 37.71
C SER A 213 -2.95 -28.40 38.93
N GLY A 214 -2.85 -29.13 40.01
CA GLY A 214 -2.44 -28.63 41.32
C GLY A 214 -1.06 -27.97 41.31
N MET A 215 -0.95 -26.88 42.04
CA MET A 215 0.30 -26.21 42.40
C MET A 215 1.15 -27.16 43.21
N GLY A 216 2.25 -27.64 42.65
CA GLY A 216 3.43 -28.12 43.38
C GLY A 216 4.44 -27.00 43.40
N ASN A 217 4.73 -26.48 44.59
CA ASN A 217 5.84 -25.58 44.85
C ASN A 217 7.17 -26.33 44.65
N ASP A 218 7.97 -25.88 43.70
CA ASP A 218 9.43 -26.01 43.79
C ASP A 218 10.08 -24.85 42.98
N MET A 219 10.52 -23.84 43.74
CA MET A 219 11.42 -22.80 43.25
C MET A 219 12.83 -23.35 43.18
N ASN A 220 13.38 -23.46 41.98
CA ASN A 220 14.83 -23.51 41.81
C ASN A 220 15.26 -22.49 40.74
N MET A 221 15.87 -21.39 41.19
CA MET A 221 16.45 -20.36 40.34
C MET A 221 17.78 -20.87 39.77
N GLY A 222 17.79 -21.25 38.50
CA GLY A 222 18.97 -21.48 37.70
C GLY A 222 19.04 -20.49 36.55
N SER A 223 20.05 -19.62 36.56
CA SER A 223 20.37 -18.71 35.43
C SER A 223 20.79 -19.54 34.22
N GLY A 224 19.94 -19.59 33.20
CA GLY A 224 20.18 -20.29 31.94
C GLY A 224 19.69 -19.44 30.76
N SER A 225 20.58 -19.14 29.87
CA SER A 225 20.46 -18.62 28.50
C SER A 225 19.08 -18.82 27.88
N MET A 226 18.48 -17.74 27.35
CA MET A 226 17.27 -17.81 26.50
C MET A 226 17.62 -18.53 25.18
N GLY A 227 17.53 -19.84 25.20
CA GLY A 227 17.51 -20.70 24.03
C GLY A 227 16.10 -20.71 23.47
N ALA A 228 15.99 -20.72 22.12
CA ALA A 228 14.76 -20.85 21.37
C ALA A 228 13.85 -21.92 22.01
N MET A 229 12.63 -21.54 22.38
CA MET A 229 11.61 -22.50 22.82
C MET A 229 11.33 -23.47 21.68
N ASN A 230 11.80 -24.71 21.85
CA ASN A 230 11.52 -25.83 20.95
C ASN A 230 10.05 -26.23 21.17
N MET A 231 9.13 -25.67 20.40
CA MET A 231 7.73 -26.08 20.38
C MET A 231 7.69 -27.50 19.82
N GLY A 232 7.15 -28.44 20.59
CA GLY A 232 7.06 -29.84 20.19
C GLY A 232 6.30 -30.03 18.90
N PRO A 233 6.55 -31.13 18.13
CA PRO A 233 5.86 -31.42 16.89
C PRO A 233 4.39 -31.74 17.19
N GLY A 234 3.49 -30.75 16.99
CA GLY A 234 2.06 -30.93 17.17
C GLY A 234 1.22 -29.67 17.37
N MET A 235 1.81 -28.51 17.68
CA MET A 235 1.10 -27.23 17.67
C MET A 235 1.55 -26.44 16.44
N ALA A 236 0.89 -26.69 15.28
CA ALA A 236 0.93 -25.73 14.20
C ALA A 236 0.31 -24.43 14.73
N MET A 237 1.10 -23.34 14.80
CA MET A 237 0.53 -22.02 15.05
C MET A 237 -0.45 -21.74 13.93
N ASP A 238 -1.72 -21.56 14.26
CA ASP A 238 -2.70 -21.04 13.32
C ASP A 238 -2.41 -19.55 13.16
N LEU A 239 -1.70 -19.22 12.07
CA LEU A 239 -1.26 -17.86 11.77
C LEU A 239 -2.38 -17.03 11.11
N ASN A 240 -3.52 -17.64 10.83
CA ASN A 240 -4.61 -17.01 10.12
C ASN A 240 -5.89 -17.07 10.96
N ASP A 241 -6.51 -15.94 11.21
CA ASP A 241 -7.78 -15.86 11.98
C ASP A 241 -8.94 -16.59 11.28
N ILE A 242 -8.88 -16.69 9.94
CA ILE A 242 -9.99 -17.16 9.10
C ILE A 242 -9.47 -18.15 8.06
N ASP A 243 -10.23 -19.22 7.84
CA ASP A 243 -10.09 -20.10 6.70
C ASP A 243 -10.90 -19.55 5.51
N TYR A 244 -10.22 -18.88 4.60
CA TYR A 244 -10.82 -18.27 3.43
C TYR A 244 -11.11 -19.30 2.32
N ASP A 245 -12.19 -19.08 1.55
CA ASP A 245 -12.60 -19.95 0.42
C ASP A 245 -11.69 -19.78 -0.80
N ALA A 246 -11.04 -18.61 -0.96
CA ALA A 246 -10.11 -18.34 -2.04
C ALA A 246 -9.17 -17.16 -1.69
N PHE A 247 -8.05 -17.11 -2.43
CA PHE A 247 -7.16 -15.95 -2.47
C PHE A 247 -7.12 -15.45 -3.91
N LEU A 248 -7.28 -14.12 -4.08
CA LEU A 248 -7.42 -13.50 -5.38
C LEU A 248 -6.20 -12.63 -5.69
N ALA A 249 -5.81 -12.65 -6.95
CA ALA A 249 -4.87 -11.73 -7.56
C ALA A 249 -5.61 -11.01 -8.70
N ASN A 250 -5.81 -9.70 -8.59
CA ASN A 250 -6.56 -8.91 -9.54
C ASN A 250 -7.95 -9.53 -9.84
N ASP A 251 -8.70 -9.85 -8.77
CA ASP A 251 -10.05 -10.44 -8.80
C ASP A 251 -10.12 -11.89 -9.33
N ARG A 252 -9.00 -12.56 -9.54
CA ARG A 252 -8.92 -13.92 -10.11
C ARG A 252 -8.19 -14.90 -9.20
N THR A 253 -8.53 -16.16 -9.31
CA THR A 253 -7.78 -17.28 -8.70
C THR A 253 -6.76 -17.85 -9.70
N LEU A 254 -5.85 -18.73 -9.24
CA LEU A 254 -4.92 -19.43 -10.13
C LEU A 254 -5.59 -20.45 -11.09
N ALA A 255 -6.89 -20.70 -10.96
CA ALA A 255 -7.65 -21.47 -11.95
C ALA A 255 -7.80 -20.72 -13.28
N ASP A 256 -7.85 -19.39 -13.22
CA ASP A 256 -7.89 -18.46 -14.36
C ASP A 256 -7.09 -17.19 -14.04
N PRO A 257 -5.74 -17.29 -13.94
CA PRO A 257 -4.90 -16.17 -13.52
C PRO A 257 -4.86 -15.08 -14.59
N GLU A 258 -4.66 -13.84 -14.16
CA GLU A 258 -4.35 -12.78 -15.11
C GLU A 258 -3.00 -13.02 -15.78
N VAL A 259 -2.97 -12.89 -17.11
CA VAL A 259 -1.76 -13.00 -17.93
C VAL A 259 -1.41 -11.62 -18.49
N ILE A 260 -0.37 -11.02 -17.94
CA ILE A 260 0.15 -9.73 -18.42
C ILE A 260 1.17 -9.99 -19.51
N ARG A 261 0.84 -9.59 -20.74
CA ARG A 261 1.71 -9.77 -21.89
C ARG A 261 2.75 -8.68 -22.01
N SER A 262 3.99 -9.07 -22.28
CA SER A 262 5.14 -8.21 -22.48
C SER A 262 5.91 -8.63 -23.73
N GLU A 263 6.83 -7.80 -24.19
CA GLU A 263 7.80 -8.19 -25.20
C GLU A 263 8.82 -9.20 -24.65
N PRO A 264 9.45 -10.01 -25.50
CA PRO A 264 10.55 -10.89 -25.09
C PRO A 264 11.72 -10.07 -24.52
N GLY A 265 12.18 -10.43 -23.31
CA GLY A 265 13.21 -9.64 -22.62
C GLY A 265 12.71 -8.31 -22.07
N GLY A 266 11.40 -8.10 -22.00
CA GLY A 266 10.78 -6.88 -21.52
C GLY A 266 11.15 -6.53 -20.09
N ARG A 267 11.10 -5.24 -19.79
CA ARG A 267 11.41 -4.68 -18.48
C ARG A 267 10.11 -4.31 -17.77
N ILE A 268 9.91 -4.84 -16.58
CA ILE A 268 8.66 -4.70 -15.83
C ILE A 268 8.90 -3.90 -14.54
N ARG A 269 7.98 -2.99 -14.22
CA ARG A 269 7.74 -2.49 -12.86
C ARG A 269 6.50 -3.21 -12.33
N LEU A 270 6.71 -4.14 -11.41
CA LEU A 270 5.64 -4.85 -10.72
C LEU A 270 5.26 -4.07 -9.46
N ARG A 271 4.03 -3.59 -9.39
CA ARG A 271 3.44 -2.90 -8.23
C ARG A 271 2.56 -3.89 -7.48
N VAL A 272 3.00 -4.32 -6.31
CA VAL A 272 2.28 -5.31 -5.49
C VAL A 272 1.59 -4.60 -4.34
N ILE A 273 0.30 -4.88 -4.16
CA ILE A 273 -0.54 -4.31 -3.11
C ILE A 273 -1.17 -5.47 -2.34
N ASN A 274 -0.92 -5.58 -1.05
CA ASN A 274 -1.67 -6.52 -0.21
C ASN A 274 -2.91 -5.82 0.34
N ALA A 275 -4.04 -6.02 -0.31
CA ALA A 275 -5.36 -5.49 0.08
C ALA A 275 -6.25 -6.56 0.74
N ALA A 276 -5.65 -7.65 1.23
CA ALA A 276 -6.35 -8.64 2.02
C ALA A 276 -6.70 -8.09 3.40
N SER A 277 -7.85 -8.47 3.92
CA SER A 277 -8.38 -7.98 5.20
C SER A 277 -7.69 -8.61 6.41
N ALA A 278 -7.23 -9.87 6.29
CA ALA A 278 -6.61 -10.59 7.40
C ALA A 278 -5.48 -11.55 6.96
N THR A 279 -5.01 -11.49 5.70
CA THR A 279 -4.01 -12.43 5.17
C THR A 279 -2.71 -11.74 4.82
N GLN A 280 -1.60 -12.31 5.31
CA GLN A 280 -0.25 -11.93 4.93
C GLN A 280 0.29 -12.89 3.87
N PHE A 281 1.19 -12.42 3.00
CA PHE A 281 1.72 -13.21 1.89
C PHE A 281 3.24 -13.18 1.80
N TRP A 282 3.77 -14.24 1.21
CA TRP A 282 5.11 -14.26 0.64
C TRP A 282 4.99 -14.09 -0.89
N ILE A 283 5.58 -13.04 -1.40
CA ILE A 283 5.65 -12.78 -2.84
C ILE A 283 6.84 -13.54 -3.40
N ASP A 284 6.56 -14.48 -4.30
CA ASP A 284 7.56 -15.36 -4.92
C ASP A 284 7.63 -15.07 -6.42
N LEU A 285 8.77 -14.59 -6.85
CA LEU A 285 9.05 -14.23 -8.25
C LEU A 285 9.43 -15.46 -9.09
N GLY A 286 9.39 -16.69 -8.51
CA GLY A 286 9.74 -17.92 -9.19
C GLY A 286 11.18 -17.93 -9.69
N ALA A 287 11.35 -18.08 -11.00
CA ALA A 287 12.66 -18.09 -11.65
C ALA A 287 13.25 -16.69 -11.86
N LEU A 288 12.51 -15.61 -11.53
CA LEU A 288 12.95 -14.24 -11.76
C LEU A 288 13.70 -13.68 -10.54
N ASN A 289 14.58 -12.74 -10.83
CA ASN A 289 15.17 -11.88 -9.82
C ASN A 289 14.52 -10.51 -9.89
N GLY A 290 14.13 -9.95 -8.76
CA GLY A 290 13.61 -8.59 -8.67
C GLY A 290 14.45 -7.71 -7.77
N ASN A 291 14.36 -6.40 -8.01
CA ASN A 291 14.89 -5.39 -7.11
C ASN A 291 13.71 -4.62 -6.52
N VAL A 292 13.47 -4.75 -5.22
CA VAL A 292 12.53 -3.90 -4.50
C VAL A 292 13.11 -2.49 -4.47
N VAL A 293 12.40 -1.52 -5.03
CA VAL A 293 12.86 -0.12 -5.17
C VAL A 293 11.98 0.88 -4.43
N ALA A 294 10.76 0.48 -4.05
CA ALA A 294 9.91 1.29 -3.19
C ALA A 294 9.06 0.38 -2.29
N VAL A 295 8.70 0.88 -1.12
CA VAL A 295 7.74 0.29 -0.18
C VAL A 295 6.73 1.36 0.23
N ASP A 296 5.45 1.02 0.27
CA ASP A 296 4.35 1.90 0.65
C ASP A 296 4.39 3.26 -0.09
N GLY A 297 4.78 3.24 -1.38
CA GLY A 297 4.91 4.43 -2.21
C GLY A 297 6.22 5.20 -2.04
N HIS A 298 7.06 4.88 -1.05
CA HIS A 298 8.31 5.60 -0.77
C HIS A 298 9.55 4.87 -1.30
N PRO A 299 10.49 5.58 -1.96
CA PRO A 299 11.67 4.96 -2.57
C PRO A 299 12.64 4.43 -1.50
N VAL A 300 13.19 3.25 -1.77
CA VAL A 300 14.24 2.62 -0.96
C VAL A 300 15.48 2.30 -1.82
N ARG A 301 16.63 2.16 -1.17
CA ARG A 301 17.80 1.58 -1.83
C ARG A 301 17.45 0.19 -2.35
N PRO A 302 17.78 -0.15 -3.62
CA PRO A 302 17.34 -1.38 -4.24
C PRO A 302 17.75 -2.63 -3.43
N VAL A 303 16.78 -3.44 -3.07
CA VAL A 303 16.98 -4.71 -2.36
C VAL A 303 16.65 -5.87 -3.28
N ARG A 304 17.68 -6.63 -3.67
CA ARG A 304 17.52 -7.80 -4.53
C ARG A 304 16.89 -8.97 -3.79
N GLY A 305 15.94 -9.65 -4.43
CA GLY A 305 15.31 -10.87 -3.91
C GLY A 305 14.52 -11.62 -4.95
N THR A 306 14.25 -12.89 -4.68
CA THR A 306 13.36 -13.76 -5.44
C THR A 306 12.07 -14.04 -4.69
N ARG A 307 12.10 -13.90 -3.35
CA ARG A 307 10.97 -14.10 -2.46
C ARG A 307 11.03 -13.09 -1.33
N VAL A 308 9.94 -12.37 -1.09
CA VAL A 308 9.87 -11.30 -0.09
C VAL A 308 8.55 -11.36 0.70
N PRO A 309 8.58 -11.07 2.01
CA PRO A 309 7.39 -11.00 2.84
C PRO A 309 6.59 -9.72 2.54
N LEU A 310 5.26 -9.81 2.66
CA LEU A 310 4.35 -8.68 2.47
C LEU A 310 3.20 -8.78 3.47
N ALA A 311 3.23 -7.93 4.49
CA ALA A 311 2.16 -7.85 5.48
C ALA A 311 0.91 -7.16 4.89
N ILE A 312 -0.23 -7.27 5.59
CA ILE A 312 -1.48 -6.63 5.21
C ILE A 312 -1.26 -5.13 5.05
N ALA A 313 -1.87 -4.53 4.03
CA ALA A 313 -1.82 -3.12 3.63
C ALA A 313 -0.48 -2.63 3.09
N GLN A 314 0.59 -3.42 3.14
CA GLN A 314 1.88 -3.05 2.58
C GLN A 314 1.88 -3.11 1.05
N ARG A 315 2.75 -2.29 0.44
CA ARG A 315 2.97 -2.25 -1.00
C ARG A 315 4.46 -2.38 -1.31
N LEU A 316 4.75 -2.96 -2.48
CA LEU A 316 6.10 -3.10 -3.01
C LEU A 316 6.14 -2.69 -4.47
N ASP A 317 7.14 -1.92 -4.89
CA ASP A 317 7.52 -1.78 -6.29
C ASP A 317 8.77 -2.62 -6.54
N VAL A 318 8.67 -3.54 -7.50
CA VAL A 318 9.76 -4.46 -7.85
C VAL A 318 10.11 -4.29 -9.31
N LEU A 319 11.38 -3.99 -9.60
CA LEU A 319 11.90 -3.96 -10.96
C LEU A 319 12.38 -5.36 -11.36
N ILE A 320 11.88 -5.83 -12.51
CA ILE A 320 12.15 -7.17 -13.04
C ILE A 320 12.53 -7.02 -14.51
N ASP A 321 13.61 -7.67 -14.93
CA ASP A 321 13.97 -7.82 -16.33
C ASP A 321 13.71 -9.28 -16.73
N LEU A 322 12.83 -9.48 -17.73
CA LEU A 322 12.44 -10.82 -18.16
C LEU A 322 13.58 -11.48 -18.97
N PRO A 323 14.00 -12.71 -18.64
CA PRO A 323 15.17 -13.32 -19.27
C PRO A 323 14.92 -13.84 -20.69
N GLY A 324 13.69 -13.80 -21.22
CA GLY A 324 13.36 -14.28 -22.56
C GLY A 324 11.89 -14.51 -22.82
N ASN A 325 11.54 -15.60 -23.50
CA ASN A 325 10.22 -15.86 -24.09
C ASN A 325 9.24 -16.64 -23.18
N GLY A 326 9.65 -17.05 -21.98
CA GLY A 326 8.83 -17.91 -21.11
C GLY A 326 7.60 -17.22 -20.53
N PRO A 327 6.63 -18.02 -20.03
CA PRO A 327 5.73 -17.54 -19.00
C PRO A 327 6.45 -17.57 -17.64
N TYR A 328 6.29 -16.49 -16.88
CA TYR A 328 6.90 -16.31 -15.55
C TYR A 328 5.81 -16.09 -14.53
N PRO A 329 5.33 -17.15 -13.84
CA PRO A 329 4.37 -16.98 -12.76
C PRO A 329 4.98 -16.20 -11.60
N ILE A 330 4.22 -15.23 -11.09
CA ILE A 330 4.47 -14.52 -9.86
C ILE A 330 3.43 -14.99 -8.86
N PHE A 331 3.87 -15.57 -7.76
CA PHE A 331 2.98 -16.12 -6.75
C PHE A 331 2.93 -15.27 -5.50
N ALA A 332 1.78 -15.25 -4.86
CA ALA A 332 1.56 -14.79 -3.49
C ALA A 332 1.12 -16.00 -2.67
N GLN A 333 2.02 -16.52 -1.86
CA GLN A 333 1.73 -17.68 -1.00
C GLN A 333 1.29 -17.22 0.38
N VAL A 334 0.20 -17.75 0.86
CA VAL A 334 -0.39 -17.44 2.17
C VAL A 334 0.54 -17.88 3.29
N GLU A 335 0.76 -16.99 4.26
CA GLU A 335 1.48 -17.28 5.50
C GLU A 335 0.94 -18.54 6.18
N GLY A 336 1.84 -19.44 6.60
CA GLY A 336 1.48 -20.67 7.28
C GLY A 336 0.80 -21.74 6.43
N LYS A 337 0.47 -21.47 5.17
CA LYS A 337 -0.31 -22.36 4.30
C LYS A 337 0.42 -22.69 3.00
N ARG A 338 -0.05 -23.74 2.31
CA ARG A 338 0.37 -24.07 0.94
C ARG A 338 -0.40 -23.26 -0.10
N ALA A 339 -1.58 -22.75 0.27
CA ALA A 339 -2.45 -21.98 -0.60
C ALA A 339 -1.71 -20.76 -1.19
N ARG A 340 -1.95 -20.49 -2.47
CA ARG A 340 -1.35 -19.37 -3.18
C ARG A 340 -2.27 -18.84 -4.27
N THR A 341 -2.08 -17.59 -4.62
CA THR A 341 -2.64 -16.91 -5.78
C THR A 341 -1.52 -16.26 -6.58
N GLY A 342 -1.84 -15.51 -7.63
CA GLY A 342 -0.82 -14.79 -8.41
C GLY A 342 -1.24 -14.47 -9.82
N ILE A 343 -0.29 -13.92 -10.57
CA ILE A 343 -0.40 -13.54 -11.98
C ILE A 343 0.69 -14.21 -12.80
N VAL A 344 0.59 -14.10 -14.12
CA VAL A 344 1.65 -14.58 -15.04
C VAL A 344 2.16 -13.42 -15.87
N LEU A 345 3.46 -13.12 -15.77
CA LEU A 345 4.15 -12.29 -16.75
C LEU A 345 4.56 -13.19 -17.92
N ALA A 346 4.17 -12.86 -19.15
CA ALA A 346 4.44 -13.73 -20.28
C ALA A 346 4.83 -12.94 -21.53
N ALA A 347 5.82 -13.42 -22.26
CA ALA A 347 6.10 -12.89 -23.57
C ALA A 347 4.91 -13.08 -24.51
N SER A 348 4.79 -12.22 -25.53
CA SER A 348 3.75 -12.32 -26.54
C SER A 348 3.82 -13.71 -27.22
N GLY A 349 2.68 -14.43 -27.27
CA GLY A 349 2.59 -15.76 -27.84
C GLY A 349 3.09 -16.91 -26.96
N ALA A 350 3.71 -16.65 -25.79
CA ALA A 350 4.12 -17.73 -24.88
C ALA A 350 2.90 -18.47 -24.32
N PRO A 351 2.86 -19.81 -24.37
CA PRO A 351 1.78 -20.59 -23.79
C PRO A 351 1.85 -20.54 -22.26
N VAL A 352 0.70 -20.39 -21.61
CA VAL A 352 0.58 -20.45 -20.16
C VAL A 352 -0.09 -21.76 -19.78
N SER A 353 0.63 -22.60 -19.06
CA SER A 353 0.09 -23.86 -18.53
C SER A 353 -0.74 -23.59 -17.27
N ARG A 354 -1.63 -24.54 -16.93
CA ARG A 354 -2.37 -24.50 -15.67
C ARG A 354 -1.41 -24.47 -14.48
N LEU A 355 -1.63 -23.54 -13.57
CA LEU A 355 -0.85 -23.39 -12.34
C LEU A 355 -1.49 -24.15 -11.19
N ALA A 356 -0.67 -24.74 -10.32
CA ALA A 356 -1.17 -25.35 -9.09
C ALA A 356 -1.52 -24.26 -8.08
N ALA A 357 -2.71 -24.36 -7.48
CA ALA A 357 -3.17 -23.42 -6.44
C ALA A 357 -2.47 -23.62 -5.08
N GLU A 358 -1.70 -24.71 -4.94
CA GLU A 358 -0.93 -25.01 -3.74
C GLU A 358 0.56 -25.09 -4.05
N ALA A 359 1.38 -24.64 -3.12
CA ALA A 359 2.82 -24.86 -3.11
C ALA A 359 3.18 -26.26 -2.59
N GLY A 360 4.43 -26.69 -2.76
CA GLY A 360 4.94 -27.95 -2.21
C GLY A 360 4.91 -28.01 -0.69
N GLU A 361 5.19 -26.86 -0.04
CA GLU A 361 5.32 -26.73 1.40
C GLU A 361 4.55 -25.50 1.92
N ASN A 362 4.25 -25.49 3.20
CA ASN A 362 3.68 -24.30 3.86
C ASN A 362 4.69 -23.14 3.84
N ALA A 363 4.20 -21.93 3.64
CA ALA A 363 5.02 -20.75 3.84
C ALA A 363 5.35 -20.56 5.33
N PRO A 364 6.54 -20.03 5.67
CA PRO A 364 6.84 -19.64 7.04
C PRO A 364 5.97 -18.44 7.44
N PRO A 365 5.95 -18.09 8.76
CA PRO A 365 5.41 -16.80 9.20
C PRO A 365 6.04 -15.64 8.44
N VAL A 366 5.24 -14.63 8.12
CA VAL A 366 5.73 -13.36 7.56
C VAL A 366 6.53 -12.65 8.64
N ASP A 367 7.73 -12.21 8.28
CA ASP A 367 8.71 -11.69 9.20
C ASP A 367 9.28 -10.32 8.78
N LEU A 368 10.23 -9.81 9.54
CA LEU A 368 10.93 -8.56 9.27
C LEU A 368 12.24 -8.72 8.47
N SER A 369 12.41 -9.83 7.74
CA SER A 369 13.65 -10.11 6.97
C SER A 369 13.88 -9.09 5.86
N LEU A 370 12.83 -8.65 5.18
CA LEU A 370 12.90 -7.54 4.23
C LEU A 370 13.13 -6.22 4.96
N GLU A 371 12.33 -5.90 6.00
CA GLU A 371 12.38 -4.62 6.73
C GLU A 371 13.79 -4.28 7.23
N ARG A 372 14.52 -5.28 7.74
CA ARG A 372 15.91 -5.12 8.22
C ARG A 372 16.92 -4.77 7.12
N ARG A 373 16.57 -4.93 5.85
CA ARG A 373 17.42 -4.66 4.66
C ARG A 373 17.02 -3.37 3.95
N LEU A 374 15.86 -2.83 4.27
CA LEU A 374 15.36 -1.60 3.66
C LEU A 374 16.08 -0.39 4.22
N GLU A 375 16.42 0.54 3.33
CA GLU A 375 16.99 1.84 3.67
C GLU A 375 16.30 2.91 2.80
N ALA A 376 15.75 3.93 3.44
CA ALA A 376 15.09 5.02 2.73
C ALA A 376 16.08 5.78 1.83
N VAL A 377 15.66 6.13 0.60
CA VAL A 377 16.42 7.05 -0.28
C VAL A 377 16.37 8.47 0.29
N ILE A 378 15.21 8.84 0.87
CA ILE A 378 14.98 10.14 1.50
C ILE A 378 14.60 9.87 2.97
N PRO A 379 15.59 9.72 3.86
CA PRO A 379 15.31 9.51 5.28
C PRO A 379 14.83 10.79 5.94
N LEU A 380 14.19 10.66 7.10
CA LEU A 380 13.91 11.79 7.98
C LEU A 380 15.21 12.52 8.37
N ALA A 381 15.15 13.85 8.42
CA ALA A 381 16.30 14.66 8.87
C ALA A 381 16.74 14.24 10.28
N PRO A 382 18.06 14.09 10.55
CA PRO A 382 18.56 13.69 11.86
C PRO A 382 18.20 14.73 12.93
N ARG A 383 17.32 14.37 13.86
CA ARG A 383 17.02 15.14 15.07
C ARG A 383 16.43 14.23 16.14
N ALA A 384 16.56 14.64 17.40
CA ALA A 384 15.93 13.96 18.52
C ALA A 384 14.39 14.09 18.42
N SER A 385 13.69 13.08 18.95
CA SER A 385 12.24 13.13 19.08
C SER A 385 11.83 14.10 20.19
N ASP A 386 10.90 15.01 19.89
CA ASP A 386 10.34 15.96 20.84
C ASP A 386 9.32 15.26 21.75
N VAL A 387 8.58 14.28 21.17
CA VAL A 387 7.57 13.48 21.85
C VAL A 387 7.80 12.01 21.60
N LYS A 388 7.62 11.19 22.65
CA LYS A 388 7.70 9.74 22.57
C LYS A 388 6.44 9.12 23.15
N HIS A 389 5.73 8.34 22.34
CA HIS A 389 4.63 7.52 22.78
C HIS A 389 5.06 6.05 22.85
N ARG A 390 4.59 5.37 23.89
CA ARG A 390 4.65 3.91 23.96
C ARG A 390 3.26 3.37 23.74
N VAL A 391 3.12 2.41 22.80
CA VAL A 391 1.87 1.78 22.47
C VAL A 391 2.00 0.28 22.66
N ILE A 392 1.22 -0.26 23.59
CA ILE A 392 1.16 -1.70 23.87
C ILE A 392 0.04 -2.29 23.03
N LEU A 393 0.42 -3.23 22.15
CA LEU A 393 -0.53 -4.02 21.38
C LEU A 393 -0.91 -5.24 22.21
N ALA A 394 -2.17 -5.35 22.58
CA ALA A 394 -2.68 -6.39 23.45
C ALA A 394 -4.00 -6.95 22.92
N GLY A 395 -4.34 -8.15 23.40
CA GLY A 395 -5.58 -8.82 23.01
C GLY A 395 -5.49 -10.33 23.16
N ALA A 396 -6.54 -11.01 22.78
CA ALA A 396 -6.64 -12.46 22.86
C ALA A 396 -7.61 -13.00 21.81
N MET A 397 -7.39 -14.26 21.43
CA MET A 397 -8.32 -15.02 20.59
C MET A 397 -9.56 -15.47 21.38
N ALA A 398 -9.50 -15.51 22.73
CA ALA A 398 -10.58 -15.94 23.60
C ALA A 398 -10.67 -15.09 24.90
N PRO A 399 -11.58 -14.10 25.01
CA PRO A 399 -12.49 -13.61 23.97
C PRO A 399 -11.72 -12.95 22.82
N TYR A 400 -12.27 -13.01 21.60
CA TYR A 400 -11.66 -12.33 20.45
C TYR A 400 -11.84 -10.83 20.60
N ALA A 401 -10.83 -10.18 21.13
CA ALA A 401 -10.82 -8.76 21.40
C ALA A 401 -9.39 -8.21 21.42
N TRP A 402 -9.18 -7.08 20.77
CA TRP A 402 -7.87 -6.50 20.54
C TRP A 402 -7.84 -5.04 20.95
N SER A 403 -6.75 -4.57 21.52
CA SER A 403 -6.66 -3.23 22.12
C SER A 403 -5.29 -2.58 21.91
N LEU A 404 -5.26 -1.25 22.01
CA LEU A 404 -4.05 -0.46 22.16
C LEU A 404 -4.02 0.15 23.57
N ASN A 405 -2.94 -0.06 24.30
CA ASN A 405 -2.76 0.37 25.70
C ASN A 405 -3.86 -0.17 26.65
N GLY A 406 -4.51 -1.29 26.33
CA GLY A 406 -5.63 -1.83 27.10
C GLY A 406 -6.96 -1.11 26.87
N GLU A 407 -7.01 -0.15 25.96
CA GLU A 407 -8.21 0.57 25.57
C GLU A 407 -8.74 0.03 24.25
N TYR A 408 -10.07 0.06 24.10
CA TYR A 408 -10.78 -0.46 22.92
C TYR A 408 -11.52 0.66 22.22
N TRP A 409 -11.27 0.81 20.91
CA TRP A 409 -12.02 1.78 20.10
C TRP A 409 -13.55 1.56 20.23
N PRO A 410 -14.37 2.63 20.33
CA PRO A 410 -14.00 4.05 20.24
C PRO A 410 -13.64 4.72 21.59
N ASN A 411 -13.59 3.99 22.69
CA ASN A 411 -13.33 4.54 24.03
C ASN A 411 -11.83 4.53 24.33
N VAL A 412 -11.09 5.42 23.68
CA VAL A 412 -9.63 5.51 23.74
C VAL A 412 -9.14 6.88 24.15
N THR A 413 -7.99 6.94 24.79
CA THR A 413 -7.27 8.19 25.07
C THR A 413 -6.45 8.58 23.84
N PRO A 414 -6.71 9.75 23.23
CA PRO A 414 -5.94 10.21 22.07
C PRO A 414 -4.45 10.40 22.39
N LEU A 415 -3.59 10.04 21.44
CA LEU A 415 -2.17 10.35 21.49
C LEU A 415 -1.98 11.81 21.02
N MET A 416 -1.73 12.72 21.97
CA MET A 416 -1.63 14.16 21.68
C MET A 416 -0.27 14.53 21.10
N ILE A 417 -0.26 15.32 20.04
CA ILE A 417 0.92 15.86 19.36
C ILE A 417 0.70 17.31 18.96
N ALA A 418 1.78 18.06 18.68
CA ALA A 418 1.72 19.43 18.18
C ALA A 418 2.45 19.57 16.84
N THR A 419 2.01 20.52 16.03
CA THR A 419 2.63 20.81 14.73
C THR A 419 4.12 21.15 14.89
N GLY A 420 4.94 20.53 14.03
CA GLY A 420 6.39 20.72 13.99
C GLY A 420 7.17 19.80 14.92
N GLN A 421 6.52 18.97 15.75
CA GLN A 421 7.20 18.00 16.58
C GLN A 421 7.74 16.83 15.74
N ARG A 422 8.92 16.29 16.13
CA ARG A 422 9.36 14.95 15.78
C ARG A 422 8.76 13.99 16.80
N VAL A 423 7.88 13.12 16.35
CA VAL A 423 7.21 12.10 17.16
C VAL A 423 7.87 10.75 16.97
N ALA A 424 8.13 10.02 18.06
CA ALA A 424 8.51 8.62 18.02
C ALA A 424 7.43 7.76 18.69
N ILE A 425 7.14 6.61 18.10
CA ILE A 425 6.19 5.62 18.63
C ILE A 425 6.93 4.31 18.82
N GLU A 426 7.08 3.86 20.06
CA GLU A 426 7.54 2.52 20.40
C GLU A 426 6.32 1.60 20.54
N MET A 427 6.12 0.70 19.59
CA MET A 427 5.08 -0.32 19.62
C MET A 427 5.60 -1.60 20.21
N LEU A 428 4.95 -2.11 21.27
CA LEU A 428 5.31 -3.33 21.98
C LEU A 428 4.18 -4.35 21.80
N ASN A 429 4.43 -5.42 21.08
CA ASN A 429 3.45 -6.47 20.86
C ASN A 429 3.52 -7.49 22.00
N HIS A 430 2.52 -7.52 22.86
CA HIS A 430 2.34 -8.47 23.96
C HIS A 430 1.44 -9.66 23.60
N THR A 431 1.27 -9.94 22.30
CA THR A 431 0.43 -11.02 21.80
C THR A 431 1.24 -12.03 20.98
N MET A 432 0.63 -13.17 20.67
CA MET A 432 1.21 -14.19 19.80
C MET A 432 0.85 -13.98 18.32
N MET A 433 0.08 -12.92 17.99
CA MET A 433 -0.30 -12.55 16.63
C MET A 433 0.58 -11.40 16.12
N PRO A 434 0.95 -11.37 14.84
CA PRO A 434 1.58 -10.19 14.25
C PRO A 434 0.54 -9.10 13.98
N HIS A 435 0.94 -7.83 14.12
CA HIS A 435 0.05 -6.70 13.90
C HIS A 435 0.66 -5.74 12.88
N PRO A 436 0.11 -5.64 11.65
CA PRO A 436 0.46 -4.58 10.70
C PRO A 436 -0.15 -3.26 11.17
N MET A 437 0.69 -2.36 11.69
CA MET A 437 0.26 -1.07 12.25
C MET A 437 0.35 0.02 11.21
N HIS A 438 -0.77 0.72 10.99
CA HIS A 438 -0.92 1.80 10.02
C HIS A 438 -1.23 3.14 10.68
N LEU A 439 -0.61 4.19 10.17
CA LEU A 439 -0.84 5.58 10.59
C LEU A 439 -1.40 6.39 9.41
N HIS A 440 -2.58 6.96 9.59
CA HIS A 440 -3.19 7.86 8.61
C HIS A 440 -2.46 9.21 8.53
N GLY A 441 -2.48 9.81 7.35
CA GLY A 441 -2.05 11.18 7.11
C GLY A 441 -0.58 11.50 7.33
N HIS A 442 0.26 10.50 7.63
CA HIS A 442 1.70 10.64 7.83
C HIS A 442 2.46 9.46 7.25
N ALA A 443 3.62 9.76 6.67
CA ALA A 443 4.65 8.77 6.42
C ALA A 443 5.63 8.77 7.58
N PHE A 444 6.03 7.59 8.04
CA PHE A 444 6.99 7.42 9.14
C PHE A 444 8.21 6.61 8.71
N GLN A 445 9.35 6.85 9.33
CA GLN A 445 10.53 6.01 9.16
C GLN A 445 10.60 4.95 10.27
N VAL A 446 10.94 3.70 9.91
CA VAL A 446 11.26 2.65 10.88
C VAL A 446 12.66 2.93 11.43
N VAL A 447 12.76 3.20 12.75
CA VAL A 447 14.01 3.64 13.38
C VAL A 447 14.61 2.65 14.38
N ALA A 448 13.83 1.64 14.80
CA ALA A 448 14.36 0.52 15.57
C ALA A 448 13.48 -0.73 15.47
N ILE A 449 14.09 -1.90 15.60
CA ILE A 449 13.43 -3.21 15.72
C ILE A 449 14.00 -3.92 16.95
N ASN A 450 13.12 -4.32 17.88
CA ASN A 450 13.50 -4.96 19.16
C ASN A 450 14.58 -4.15 19.92
N GLY A 451 14.42 -2.82 19.94
CA GLY A 451 15.35 -1.88 20.57
C GLY A 451 16.66 -1.64 19.80
N ALA A 452 16.96 -2.42 18.76
CA ALA A 452 18.15 -2.19 17.92
C ALA A 452 17.87 -1.07 16.91
N PRO A 453 18.68 0.00 16.88
CA PRO A 453 18.51 1.10 15.93
C PRO A 453 18.60 0.64 14.46
N LEU A 454 17.80 1.26 13.60
CA LEU A 454 17.74 0.98 12.17
C LEU A 454 17.58 2.29 11.38
N ALA A 455 18.30 2.44 10.29
CA ALA A 455 18.04 3.47 9.28
C ALA A 455 17.06 2.91 8.23
N GLY A 456 15.86 2.56 8.67
CA GLY A 456 14.90 1.79 7.89
C GLY A 456 14.19 2.61 6.81
N ALA A 457 13.22 1.98 6.16
CA ALA A 457 12.39 2.61 5.14
C ALA A 457 11.48 3.69 5.73
N VAL A 458 11.11 4.66 4.88
CA VAL A 458 9.92 5.48 5.09
C VAL A 458 8.73 4.72 4.52
N ARG A 459 7.62 4.65 5.28
CA ARG A 459 6.40 3.92 4.92
C ARG A 459 5.19 4.39 5.74
N ASP A 460 4.04 3.81 5.55
CA ASP A 460 2.82 4.12 6.34
C ASP A 460 2.28 2.92 7.12
N THR A 461 2.78 1.71 6.82
CA THR A 461 2.34 0.47 7.47
C THR A 461 3.54 -0.41 7.81
N VAL A 462 3.69 -0.82 9.07
CA VAL A 462 4.78 -1.70 9.50
C VAL A 462 4.27 -2.87 10.33
N LEU A 463 4.82 -4.06 10.09
CA LEU A 463 4.50 -5.26 10.86
C LEU A 463 5.20 -5.21 12.22
N VAL A 464 4.45 -5.36 13.31
CA VAL A 464 4.98 -5.59 14.66
C VAL A 464 4.86 -7.09 14.96
N PRO A 465 5.97 -7.84 14.98
CA PRO A 465 5.94 -9.29 15.12
C PRO A 465 5.47 -9.73 16.51
N PRO A 466 5.01 -10.98 16.70
CA PRO A 466 4.65 -11.53 18.00
C PRO A 466 5.74 -11.33 19.02
N MET A 467 5.38 -10.87 20.23
CA MET A 467 6.30 -10.63 21.36
C MET A 467 7.51 -9.74 21.03
N GLY A 468 7.43 -8.98 19.91
CA GLY A 468 8.47 -8.08 19.45
C GLY A 468 8.13 -6.61 19.62
N SER A 469 9.06 -5.75 19.20
CA SER A 469 8.84 -4.30 19.17
C SER A 469 9.36 -3.66 17.89
N VAL A 470 8.66 -2.60 17.46
CA VAL A 470 9.09 -1.72 16.37
C VAL A 470 8.94 -0.28 16.82
N THR A 471 9.97 0.53 16.57
CA THR A 471 9.90 1.97 16.78
C THR A 471 9.87 2.69 15.44
N ILE A 472 8.91 3.58 15.29
CA ILE A 472 8.77 4.46 14.14
C ILE A 472 8.94 5.92 14.56
N ALA A 473 9.31 6.79 13.62
CA ALA A 473 9.37 8.22 13.83
C ALA A 473 8.81 8.97 12.62
N PHE A 474 8.16 10.11 12.87
CA PHE A 474 7.63 10.99 11.84
C PHE A 474 7.67 12.46 12.27
N ASP A 475 7.59 13.38 11.31
CA ASP A 475 7.36 14.79 11.57
C ASP A 475 5.86 15.08 11.60
N ALA A 476 5.40 15.76 12.65
CA ALA A 476 4.01 16.18 12.80
C ALA A 476 3.77 17.45 11.95
N ASP A 477 3.58 17.28 10.64
CA ASP A 477 3.46 18.35 9.65
C ASP A 477 2.09 18.40 8.95
N ASN A 478 1.18 17.51 9.29
CA ASN A 478 -0.19 17.46 8.76
C ASN A 478 -1.22 17.58 9.88
N PRO A 479 -1.57 18.81 10.33
CA PRO A 479 -2.45 19.01 11.47
C PRO A 479 -3.86 18.43 11.27
N GLY A 480 -4.33 17.63 12.24
CA GLY A 480 -5.63 16.97 12.13
C GLY A 480 -5.93 15.95 13.23
N ARG A 481 -6.87 15.08 12.93
CA ARG A 481 -7.19 13.84 13.64
C ARG A 481 -6.86 12.67 12.72
N TRP A 482 -6.06 11.74 13.19
CA TRP A 482 -5.55 10.68 12.36
C TRP A 482 -5.72 9.33 13.04
N ALA A 483 -6.34 8.38 12.36
CA ALA A 483 -6.46 7.03 12.87
C ALA A 483 -5.07 6.36 12.93
N PHE A 484 -4.85 5.59 13.98
CA PHE A 484 -3.70 4.70 14.14
C PHE A 484 -4.22 3.34 14.58
N HIS A 485 -4.07 2.33 13.76
CA HIS A 485 -4.72 1.05 13.98
C HIS A 485 -3.94 -0.13 13.41
N CYS A 486 -4.28 -1.33 13.90
CA CYS A 486 -3.90 -2.57 13.25
C CYS A 486 -4.68 -2.72 11.94
N HIS A 487 -4.00 -3.06 10.85
CA HIS A 487 -4.66 -3.22 9.55
C HIS A 487 -5.22 -4.64 9.30
N ASN A 488 -5.08 -5.58 10.26
CA ASN A 488 -5.96 -6.74 10.27
C ASN A 488 -7.37 -6.23 10.62
N LEU A 489 -8.29 -6.33 9.65
CA LEU A 489 -9.63 -5.74 9.74
C LEU A 489 -10.39 -6.21 10.99
N TYR A 490 -10.26 -7.50 11.33
CA TYR A 490 -10.97 -8.10 12.47
C TYR A 490 -10.34 -7.69 13.81
N HIS A 491 -9.03 -7.43 13.86
CA HIS A 491 -8.38 -6.82 15.02
C HIS A 491 -8.83 -5.36 15.19
N MET A 492 -8.87 -4.60 14.10
CA MET A 492 -9.31 -3.21 14.11
C MET A 492 -10.75 -3.07 14.61
N ILE A 493 -11.69 -3.82 13.99
CA ILE A 493 -13.12 -3.69 14.30
C ILE A 493 -13.47 -4.15 15.71
N THR A 494 -12.65 -5.02 16.32
CA THR A 494 -12.81 -5.47 17.70
C THR A 494 -12.05 -4.64 18.71
N GLY A 495 -11.42 -3.52 18.27
CA GLY A 495 -10.94 -2.47 19.16
C GLY A 495 -9.48 -2.05 19.02
N MET A 496 -8.63 -2.67 18.14
CA MET A 496 -7.21 -2.33 18.01
C MET A 496 -7.01 -1.07 17.18
N MET A 497 -7.50 0.05 17.69
CA MET A 497 -7.36 1.37 17.06
C MET A 497 -7.32 2.48 18.12
N THR A 498 -6.58 3.54 17.84
CA THR A 498 -6.57 4.82 18.58
C THR A 498 -6.45 5.98 17.59
N GLU A 499 -6.29 7.20 18.08
CA GLU A 499 -6.07 8.37 17.23
C GLU A 499 -4.86 9.17 17.67
N PHE A 500 -4.16 9.76 16.71
CA PHE A 500 -3.32 10.92 16.92
C PHE A 500 -4.14 12.17 16.74
N ARG A 501 -4.07 13.07 17.72
CA ARG A 501 -4.78 14.33 17.69
C ARG A 501 -3.81 15.49 17.88
N TYR A 502 -3.85 16.43 16.96
CA TYR A 502 -3.08 17.64 17.08
C TYR A 502 -3.73 18.60 18.08
N GLU A 503 -2.89 19.29 18.86
CA GLU A 503 -3.35 20.37 19.75
C GLU A 503 -4.09 21.45 18.94
N GLY A 504 -5.20 21.95 19.49
CA GLY A 504 -6.03 22.98 18.85
C GLY A 504 -7.03 22.46 17.80
N ILE A 505 -7.05 21.17 17.48
CA ILE A 505 -8.07 20.59 16.62
C ILE A 505 -9.33 20.29 17.42
N ALA A 506 -10.44 20.97 17.05
CA ALA A 506 -11.75 20.76 17.67
C ALA A 506 -12.31 19.36 17.32
N VAL A 507 -13.02 18.74 18.28
CA VAL A 507 -13.60 17.40 18.19
C VAL A 507 -15.09 17.48 18.00
#